data_0b7e14caa384d3e53e5b612bab533604
#
_entry.id   0b7e14caa384d3e53e5b612bab533604
#
_cell.length_a   1.000
_cell.length_b   1.000
_cell.length_c   1.000
_cell.angle_alpha   90.00
_cell.angle_beta   90.00
_cell.angle_gamma   90.00
#
_symmetry.space_group_name_H-M   'P 1'
#
loop_
_entity.id
_entity.type
_entity.pdbx_description
1 polymer ?
#
loop_
_entity_poly.entity_id
_entity_poly.type
_entity_poly.pdbx_seq_one_letter_code
_entity_poly.pdbx_strand_id
1 'polypeptide(L)'
;LHAQEKQGRVMRPNSRGIGKCSVIGQAPIKVIYALNANDISDEHTYLDSQVLLIGKGLSKLYSRFLELNDSLHDDFIKQNPNANSMPRICFSGGRNSQYWSEYQFTDIYSANGIYTCYATMPWAMERYNAFYTEPMYQQHWTLSNEQLSILGYDCQKATCQWRGRTFEAWFTTKI
;
A
#
# COMPACT_ATOMS: atom_id res chain seq x y z
N LEU A 1 -5.72 23.91 -2.12
CA LEU A 1 -6.47 23.18 -1.09
C LEU A 1 -5.50 22.91 0.04
N HIS A 2 -5.56 23.70 1.12
CA HIS A 2 -4.79 23.39 2.33
C HIS A 2 -5.37 22.11 2.91
N ALA A 3 -4.55 21.07 3.03
CA ALA A 3 -4.91 19.91 3.80
C ALA A 3 -5.18 20.39 5.24
N GLN A 4 -6.40 20.21 5.71
CA GLN A 4 -6.79 20.55 7.05
C GLN A 4 -5.95 19.68 8.00
N GLU A 5 -5.14 20.29 8.85
CA GLU A 5 -4.39 19.56 9.87
C GLU A 5 -5.38 18.75 10.71
N LYS A 6 -5.25 17.44 10.67
CA LYS A 6 -6.08 16.56 11.48
C LYS A 6 -5.66 16.76 12.94
N GLN A 7 -6.48 17.46 13.71
CA GLN A 7 -6.29 17.57 15.15
C GLN A 7 -6.86 16.32 15.81
N GLY A 8 -6.07 15.67 16.65
CA GLY A 8 -6.51 14.52 17.44
C GLY A 8 -5.39 13.51 17.73
N ARG A 9 -5.76 12.47 18.48
CA ARG A 9 -4.84 11.38 18.80
C ARG A 9 -4.63 10.53 17.53
N VAL A 10 -3.38 10.44 17.09
CA VAL A 10 -3.02 9.57 15.96
C VAL A 10 -3.24 8.11 16.36
N MET A 11 -4.10 7.43 15.62
CA MET A 11 -4.30 5.99 15.72
C MET A 11 -3.57 5.32 14.55
N ARG A 12 -2.81 4.27 14.84
CA ARG A 12 -2.11 3.49 13.82
C ARG A 12 -2.51 2.04 13.92
N PRO A 13 -2.47 1.29 12.82
CA PRO A 13 -2.60 -0.17 12.86
C PRO A 13 -1.59 -0.75 13.85
N ASN A 14 -1.92 -1.89 14.43
CA ASN A 14 -0.98 -2.62 15.25
C ASN A 14 0.17 -3.16 14.38
N SER A 15 1.38 -3.24 14.96
CA SER A 15 2.52 -3.85 14.27
C SER A 15 2.25 -5.33 13.97
N ARG A 16 2.61 -5.76 12.77
CA ARG A 16 2.38 -7.10 12.26
C ARG A 16 3.66 -7.91 12.30
N GLY A 17 4.25 -8.16 13.42
CA GLY A 17 5.55 -8.83 13.56
C GLY A 17 5.82 -9.88 12.49
N ILE A 18 6.94 -9.75 11.78
CA ILE A 18 7.33 -10.61 10.63
C ILE A 18 7.35 -12.11 10.99
N GLY A 19 7.68 -12.44 12.24
CA GLY A 19 7.71 -13.83 12.71
C GLY A 19 6.36 -14.56 12.73
N LYS A 20 5.26 -13.84 12.49
CA LYS A 20 3.90 -14.43 12.44
C LYS A 20 3.38 -14.59 11.00
N CYS A 21 4.19 -14.26 10.01
CA CYS A 21 3.79 -14.30 8.60
C CYS A 21 4.27 -15.59 7.93
N SER A 22 3.44 -16.15 7.07
CA SER A 22 3.82 -17.24 6.17
C SER A 22 4.15 -16.70 4.80
N VAL A 23 5.24 -17.17 4.20
CA VAL A 23 5.59 -16.84 2.82
C VAL A 23 4.68 -17.62 1.88
N ILE A 24 3.91 -16.91 1.03
CA ILE A 24 3.00 -17.50 0.06
C ILE A 24 3.53 -17.47 -1.39
N GLY A 25 4.61 -16.74 -1.64
CA GLY A 25 5.23 -16.68 -2.97
C GLY A 25 6.35 -15.64 -3.06
N GLN A 26 6.87 -15.49 -4.27
CA GLN A 26 7.90 -14.52 -4.60
C GLN A 26 7.34 -13.45 -5.55
N ALA A 27 7.75 -12.21 -5.38
CA ALA A 27 7.36 -11.08 -6.19
C ALA A 27 8.60 -10.41 -6.80
N PRO A 28 8.97 -10.75 -8.04
CA PRO A 28 10.13 -10.16 -8.71
C PRO A 28 9.94 -8.68 -9.07
N ILE A 29 8.71 -8.20 -9.12
CA ILE A 29 8.40 -6.81 -9.46
C ILE A 29 7.84 -6.10 -8.21
N LYS A 30 8.45 -4.96 -7.88
CA LYS A 30 7.99 -4.05 -6.82
C LYS A 30 7.76 -2.67 -7.43
N VAL A 31 6.54 -2.15 -7.28
CA VAL A 31 6.16 -0.80 -7.70
C VAL A 31 5.83 0.02 -6.47
N ILE A 32 6.31 1.24 -6.40
CA ILE A 32 6.04 2.17 -5.30
C ILE A 32 5.25 3.35 -5.85
N TYR A 33 4.12 3.65 -5.21
CA TYR A 33 3.25 4.76 -5.56
C TYR A 33 3.31 5.82 -4.47
N ALA A 34 3.68 7.04 -4.84
CA ALA A 34 3.53 8.22 -3.98
C ALA A 34 2.07 8.66 -3.99
N LEU A 35 1.39 8.61 -2.86
CA LEU A 35 -0.02 8.98 -2.76
C LEU A 35 -0.15 10.45 -2.37
N ASN A 36 -0.82 11.24 -3.22
CA ASN A 36 -1.05 12.67 -3.00
C ASN A 36 0.23 13.44 -2.61
N ALA A 37 1.34 13.14 -3.30
CA ALA A 37 2.60 13.83 -3.11
C ALA A 37 2.49 15.27 -3.63
N ASN A 38 3.00 16.25 -2.85
CA ASN A 38 3.19 17.61 -3.35
C ASN A 38 4.50 17.71 -4.17
N ASP A 39 5.50 16.93 -3.77
CA ASP A 39 6.77 16.76 -4.47
C ASP A 39 7.13 15.29 -4.47
N ILE A 40 7.19 14.67 -5.64
CA ILE A 40 7.49 13.24 -5.78
C ILE A 40 8.93 12.88 -5.38
N SER A 41 9.83 13.84 -5.34
CA SER A 41 11.20 13.64 -4.90
C SER A 41 11.39 13.68 -3.38
N ASP A 42 10.38 14.17 -2.64
CA ASP A 42 10.40 14.32 -1.19
C ASP A 42 9.27 13.52 -0.53
N GLU A 43 9.62 12.38 0.07
CA GLU A 43 8.67 11.52 0.78
C GLU A 43 7.96 12.22 1.96
N HIS A 44 8.52 13.31 2.52
CA HIS A 44 7.87 14.08 3.57
C HIS A 44 6.63 14.83 3.09
N THR A 45 6.45 14.95 1.77
CA THR A 45 5.28 15.59 1.17
C THR A 45 4.15 14.60 0.85
N TYR A 46 4.39 13.29 0.98
CA TYR A 46 3.41 12.26 0.65
C TYR A 46 2.32 12.15 1.74
N LEU A 47 1.08 11.94 1.33
CA LEU A 47 0.02 11.52 2.25
C LEU A 47 0.28 10.08 2.74
N ASP A 48 0.65 9.21 1.82
CA ASP A 48 1.07 7.83 2.06
C ASP A 48 1.96 7.38 0.89
N SER A 49 2.59 6.22 1.05
CA SER A 49 3.30 5.52 -0.01
C SER A 49 2.79 4.09 -0.06
N GLN A 50 2.36 3.65 -1.25
CA GLN A 50 1.82 2.30 -1.44
C GLN A 50 2.84 1.44 -2.17
N VAL A 51 2.98 0.20 -1.75
CA VAL A 51 3.79 -0.82 -2.41
C VAL A 51 2.90 -1.84 -3.07
N LEU A 52 3.07 -2.04 -4.37
CA LEU A 52 2.50 -3.16 -5.11
C LEU A 52 3.61 -4.17 -5.42
N LEU A 53 3.49 -5.37 -4.87
CA LEU A 53 4.31 -6.52 -5.21
C LEU A 53 3.58 -7.37 -6.25
N ILE A 54 4.28 -7.79 -7.30
CA ILE A 54 3.71 -8.61 -8.37
C ILE A 54 4.57 -9.86 -8.54
N GLY A 55 3.93 -11.01 -8.43
CA GLY A 55 4.50 -12.33 -8.66
C GLY A 55 3.68 -13.14 -9.67
N LYS A 56 4.06 -14.38 -9.88
CA LYS A 56 3.36 -15.27 -10.81
C LYS A 56 1.99 -15.66 -10.25
N GLY A 57 0.92 -15.03 -10.78
CA GLY A 57 -0.46 -15.30 -10.37
C GLY A 57 -0.82 -14.78 -8.98
N LEU A 58 -0.02 -13.89 -8.43
CA LEU A 58 -0.28 -13.27 -7.11
C LEU A 58 0.20 -11.83 -7.08
N SER A 59 -0.44 -11.01 -6.25
CA SER A 59 0.03 -9.67 -5.95
C SER A 59 -0.32 -9.28 -4.50
N LYS A 60 0.38 -8.26 -3.99
CA LYS A 60 0.10 -7.65 -2.69
C LYS A 60 0.23 -6.15 -2.77
N LEU A 61 -0.78 -5.43 -2.29
CA LEU A 61 -0.77 -3.97 -2.14
C LEU A 61 -0.85 -3.62 -0.66
N TYR A 62 0.03 -2.73 -0.18
CA TYR A 62 0.07 -2.32 1.23
C TYR A 62 0.78 -0.97 1.41
N SER A 63 0.62 -0.34 2.58
CA SER A 63 1.30 0.90 2.92
C SER A 63 2.79 0.66 3.21
N ARG A 64 3.66 1.37 2.49
CA ARG A 64 5.11 1.36 2.74
C ARG A 64 5.46 1.99 4.09
N PHE A 65 4.73 3.04 4.49
CA PHE A 65 5.00 3.68 5.78
C PHE A 65 4.70 2.74 6.95
N LEU A 66 3.66 1.90 6.83
CA LEU A 66 3.40 0.87 7.83
C LEU A 66 4.51 -0.19 7.84
N GLU A 67 5.00 -0.64 6.69
CA GLU A 67 6.13 -1.58 6.58
C GLU A 67 7.39 -1.03 7.27
N LEU A 68 7.71 0.24 7.04
CA LEU A 68 8.85 0.90 7.67
C LEU A 68 8.68 1.02 9.18
N ASN A 69 7.49 1.34 9.66
CA ASN A 69 7.19 1.35 11.09
C ASN A 69 7.32 -0.05 11.70
N ASP A 70 6.81 -1.09 11.04
CA ASP A 70 6.94 -2.47 11.50
C ASP A 70 8.42 -2.87 11.59
N SER A 71 9.25 -2.49 10.62
CA SER A 71 10.69 -2.74 10.63
C SER A 71 11.39 -2.06 11.82
N LEU A 72 11.05 -0.81 12.12
CA LEU A 72 11.59 -0.11 13.29
C LEU A 72 11.22 -0.80 14.61
N HIS A 73 10.00 -1.31 14.72
CA HIS A 73 9.54 -2.06 15.88
C HIS A 73 10.31 -3.39 16.02
N ASP A 74 10.45 -4.13 14.93
CA ASP A 74 11.17 -5.41 14.92
C ASP A 74 12.65 -5.23 15.29
N ASP A 75 13.30 -4.18 14.77
CA ASP A 75 14.69 -3.86 15.09
C ASP A 75 14.86 -3.47 16.56
N PHE A 76 13.92 -2.70 17.12
CA PHE A 76 13.94 -2.39 18.54
C PHE A 76 13.84 -3.65 19.41
N ILE A 77 12.93 -4.57 19.10
CA ILE A 77 12.76 -5.84 19.83
C ILE A 77 14.03 -6.69 19.75
N LYS A 78 14.66 -6.79 18.58
CA LYS A 78 15.91 -7.53 18.40
C LYS A 78 17.06 -6.96 19.25
N GLN A 79 17.15 -5.63 19.33
CA GLN A 79 18.21 -4.95 20.09
C GLN A 79 17.93 -4.93 21.60
N ASN A 80 16.68 -5.07 22.01
CA ASN A 80 16.23 -4.96 23.41
C ASN A 80 15.34 -6.14 23.80
N PRO A 81 15.85 -7.40 23.80
CA PRO A 81 15.02 -8.60 24.00
C PRO A 81 14.35 -8.66 25.40
N ASN A 82 14.86 -7.92 26.38
CA ASN A 82 14.33 -7.87 27.74
C ASN A 82 13.49 -6.61 28.04
N ALA A 83 13.15 -5.82 27.02
CA ALA A 83 12.37 -4.61 27.22
C ALA A 83 10.93 -4.95 27.64
N ASN A 84 10.49 -4.40 28.78
CA ASN A 84 9.13 -4.57 29.30
C ASN A 84 8.12 -3.62 28.63
N SER A 85 8.59 -2.65 27.85
CA SER A 85 7.76 -1.71 27.12
C SER A 85 8.43 -1.29 25.83
N MET A 86 7.64 -0.99 24.83
CA MET A 86 8.12 -0.48 23.55
C MET A 86 8.00 1.05 23.51
N PRO A 87 9.07 1.77 23.20
CA PRO A 87 8.98 3.20 22.99
C PRO A 87 8.11 3.49 21.76
N ARG A 88 7.62 4.70 21.67
CA ARG A 88 6.86 5.15 20.49
C ARG A 88 7.84 5.39 19.35
N ILE A 89 8.04 4.35 18.54
CA ILE A 89 8.88 4.39 17.35
C ILE A 89 7.99 4.64 16.14
N CYS A 90 8.36 5.60 15.31
CA CYS A 90 7.61 5.94 14.10
C CYS A 90 8.57 6.31 12.98
N PHE A 91 8.30 5.81 11.79
CA PHE A 91 8.86 6.38 10.59
C PHE A 91 8.21 7.75 10.33
N SER A 92 9.03 8.78 10.09
CA SER A 92 8.58 10.15 9.87
C SER A 92 8.82 10.60 8.42
N GLY A 93 8.63 9.68 7.48
CA GLY A 93 8.91 9.94 6.06
C GLY A 93 7.92 10.88 5.39
N GLY A 94 6.66 10.86 5.76
CA GLY A 94 5.64 11.67 5.12
C GLY A 94 5.31 12.95 5.89
N ARG A 95 4.84 13.97 5.19
CA ARG A 95 4.33 15.21 5.76
C ARG A 95 3.32 14.98 6.87
N ASN A 96 2.49 13.93 6.70
CA ASN A 96 1.47 13.50 7.65
C ASN A 96 1.86 12.20 8.36
N SER A 97 3.15 11.90 8.47
CA SER A 97 3.63 10.66 9.09
C SER A 97 3.21 10.51 10.55
N GLN A 98 3.01 11.60 11.24
CA GLN A 98 2.43 11.64 12.59
C GLN A 98 0.91 11.43 12.60
N TYR A 99 0.26 11.53 11.42
CA TYR A 99 -1.17 11.32 11.23
C TYR A 99 -1.38 9.96 10.58
N TRP A 100 -2.55 9.40 10.77
CA TRP A 100 -2.92 8.18 10.09
C TRP A 100 -3.45 8.46 8.68
N SER A 101 -3.22 7.51 7.79
CA SER A 101 -3.91 7.38 6.52
C SER A 101 -4.77 6.12 6.56
N GLU A 102 -5.96 6.14 6.01
CA GLU A 102 -6.85 4.98 5.89
C GLU A 102 -6.19 3.81 5.15
N TYR A 103 -5.23 4.09 4.28
CA TYR A 103 -4.48 3.09 3.52
C TYR A 103 -3.54 2.25 4.38
N GLN A 104 -3.19 2.70 5.58
CA GLN A 104 -2.34 1.94 6.50
C GLN A 104 -3.09 0.79 7.18
N PHE A 105 -4.41 0.83 7.20
CA PHE A 105 -5.23 -0.18 7.87
C PHE A 105 -5.50 -1.40 7.00
N THR A 106 -5.16 -1.35 5.72
CA THR A 106 -5.61 -2.35 4.76
C THR A 106 -4.47 -2.90 3.92
N ASP A 107 -4.35 -4.24 3.89
CA ASP A 107 -3.53 -4.97 2.94
C ASP A 107 -4.45 -5.69 1.95
N ILE A 108 -4.15 -5.62 0.67
CA ILE A 108 -4.90 -6.30 -0.38
C ILE A 108 -4.00 -7.35 -1.04
N TYR A 109 -4.48 -8.57 -1.09
CA TYR A 109 -3.82 -9.67 -1.78
C TYR A 109 -4.66 -10.13 -2.96
N SER A 110 -4.02 -10.51 -4.05
CA SER A 110 -4.68 -11.29 -5.09
C SER A 110 -3.95 -12.61 -5.29
N ALA A 111 -4.70 -13.68 -5.33
CA ALA A 111 -4.19 -15.01 -5.65
C ALA A 111 -5.34 -15.89 -6.16
N ASN A 112 -5.05 -16.76 -7.13
CA ASN A 112 -6.02 -17.75 -7.65
C ASN A 112 -7.38 -17.15 -8.08
N GLY A 113 -7.39 -15.95 -8.63
CA GLY A 113 -8.61 -15.30 -9.08
C GLY A 113 -9.46 -14.69 -7.94
N ILE A 114 -8.89 -14.52 -6.75
CA ILE A 114 -9.57 -13.96 -5.59
C ILE A 114 -8.77 -12.77 -5.05
N TYR A 115 -9.46 -11.67 -4.74
CA TYR A 115 -8.93 -10.62 -3.89
C TYR A 115 -9.26 -10.93 -2.44
N THR A 116 -8.29 -10.74 -1.55
CA THR A 116 -8.47 -10.79 -0.10
C THR A 116 -8.01 -9.45 0.48
N CYS A 117 -8.90 -8.78 1.17
CA CYS A 117 -8.64 -7.52 1.85
C CYS A 117 -8.58 -7.77 3.36
N TYR A 118 -7.44 -7.49 3.98
CA TYR A 118 -7.25 -7.57 5.43
C TYR A 118 -7.28 -6.17 6.03
N ALA A 119 -8.11 -5.98 7.05
CA ALA A 119 -8.13 -4.77 7.86
C ALA A 119 -7.46 -5.05 9.20
N THR A 120 -6.40 -4.30 9.50
CA THR A 120 -5.66 -4.39 10.76
C THR A 120 -5.92 -3.14 11.58
N MET A 121 -6.50 -3.30 12.75
CA MET A 121 -6.88 -2.21 13.64
C MET A 121 -5.75 -1.86 14.63
N PRO A 122 -5.80 -0.69 15.28
CA PRO A 122 -4.93 -0.36 16.40
C PRO A 122 -5.07 -1.37 17.55
N TRP A 123 -4.03 -1.51 18.37
CA TRP A 123 -3.97 -2.47 19.47
C TRP A 123 -5.23 -2.49 20.35
N ALA A 124 -5.75 -1.33 20.72
CA ALA A 124 -6.97 -1.24 21.55
C ALA A 124 -8.26 -1.73 20.83
N MET A 125 -8.18 -1.95 19.53
CA MET A 125 -9.30 -2.31 18.65
C MET A 125 -9.06 -3.62 17.89
N GLU A 126 -8.08 -4.42 18.25
CA GLU A 126 -7.70 -5.67 17.56
C GLU A 126 -8.85 -6.65 17.36
N ARG A 127 -9.84 -6.66 18.26
CA ARG A 127 -11.06 -7.47 18.13
C ARG A 127 -11.88 -7.15 16.87
N TYR A 128 -11.61 -6.02 16.23
CA TYR A 128 -12.26 -5.61 14.99
C TYR A 128 -11.38 -5.88 13.75
N ASN A 129 -10.23 -6.55 13.91
CA ASN A 129 -9.50 -7.05 12.77
C ASN A 129 -10.41 -7.96 11.97
N ALA A 130 -10.45 -7.75 10.67
CA ALA A 130 -11.34 -8.46 9.79
C ALA A 130 -10.69 -8.69 8.43
N PHE A 131 -11.22 -9.63 7.68
CA PHE A 131 -10.92 -9.76 6.27
C PHE A 131 -12.18 -10.10 5.49
N TYR A 132 -12.18 -9.76 4.22
CA TYR A 132 -13.19 -10.23 3.28
C TYR A 132 -12.52 -10.67 1.99
N THR A 133 -13.21 -11.49 1.23
CA THR A 133 -12.76 -11.96 -0.08
C THR A 133 -13.78 -11.61 -1.14
N GLU A 134 -13.31 -11.31 -2.35
CA GLU A 134 -14.16 -11.14 -3.51
C GLU A 134 -13.50 -11.74 -4.75
N PRO A 135 -14.28 -12.22 -5.73
CA PRO A 135 -13.72 -12.68 -7.00
C PRO A 135 -12.97 -11.55 -7.71
N MET A 136 -11.86 -11.87 -8.35
CA MET A 136 -11.22 -10.95 -9.28
C MET A 136 -12.12 -10.80 -10.51
N TYR A 137 -12.73 -9.62 -10.64
CA TYR A 137 -13.51 -9.30 -11.83
C TYR A 137 -12.57 -8.92 -12.97
N GLN A 138 -12.77 -9.55 -14.10
CA GLN A 138 -12.03 -9.21 -15.31
C GLN A 138 -12.57 -7.91 -15.90
N GLN A 139 -11.74 -6.91 -15.99
CA GLN A 139 -12.04 -5.66 -16.69
C GLN A 139 -11.84 -5.86 -18.17
N HIS A 140 -12.79 -5.39 -18.99
CA HIS A 140 -12.69 -5.43 -20.45
C HIS A 140 -12.13 -4.11 -20.95
N TRP A 141 -10.88 -4.14 -21.41
CA TRP A 141 -10.17 -2.99 -21.92
C TRP A 141 -10.30 -2.90 -23.43
N THR A 142 -10.63 -1.73 -23.93
CA THR A 142 -10.63 -1.41 -25.35
C THR A 142 -9.35 -0.65 -25.67
N LEU A 143 -8.56 -1.16 -26.59
CA LEU A 143 -7.31 -0.54 -27.01
C LEU A 143 -7.61 0.56 -28.05
N SER A 144 -6.94 1.70 -27.96
CA SER A 144 -6.94 2.73 -28.97
C SER A 144 -5.61 2.78 -29.72
N ASN A 145 -5.57 3.51 -30.84
CA ASN A 145 -4.32 3.75 -31.57
C ASN A 145 -3.50 4.93 -31.01
N GLU A 146 -3.98 5.56 -29.94
CA GLU A 146 -3.27 6.66 -29.30
C GLU A 146 -2.01 6.15 -28.61
N GLN A 147 -0.90 6.85 -28.82
CA GLN A 147 0.40 6.54 -28.26
C GLN A 147 0.97 7.76 -27.51
N LEU A 148 1.66 7.53 -26.44
CA LEU A 148 2.31 8.55 -25.64
C LEU A 148 3.61 7.98 -25.05
N SER A 149 4.70 8.74 -25.11
CA SER A 149 5.93 8.37 -24.41
C SER A 149 5.85 8.80 -22.95
N ILE A 150 5.98 7.84 -22.02
CA ILE A 150 5.97 8.06 -20.57
C ILE A 150 7.27 7.48 -20.00
N LEU A 151 8.09 8.31 -19.38
CA LEU A 151 9.38 7.91 -18.80
C LEU A 151 10.29 7.14 -19.77
N GLY A 152 10.23 7.50 -21.08
CA GLY A 152 11.01 6.85 -22.12
C GLY A 152 10.42 5.55 -22.66
N TYR A 153 9.23 5.15 -22.23
CA TYR A 153 8.50 4.01 -22.76
C TYR A 153 7.39 4.47 -23.71
N ASP A 154 7.31 3.86 -24.87
CA ASP A 154 6.16 4.02 -25.77
C ASP A 154 4.97 3.28 -25.17
N CYS A 155 3.96 4.02 -24.78
CA CYS A 155 2.74 3.51 -24.18
C CYS A 155 1.57 3.65 -25.13
N GLN A 156 0.67 2.69 -25.10
CA GLN A 156 -0.60 2.68 -25.82
C GLN A 156 -1.74 2.95 -24.86
N LYS A 157 -2.77 3.70 -25.30
CA LYS A 157 -3.95 3.98 -24.52
C LYS A 157 -4.94 2.81 -24.54
N ALA A 158 -5.51 2.54 -23.38
CA ALA A 158 -6.64 1.63 -23.23
C ALA A 158 -7.74 2.29 -22.40
N THR A 159 -9.00 1.97 -22.67
CA THR A 159 -10.15 2.47 -21.90
C THR A 159 -10.99 1.31 -21.40
N CYS A 160 -11.63 1.49 -20.25
CA CYS A 160 -12.52 0.51 -19.65
C CYS A 160 -13.69 1.20 -18.94
N GLN A 161 -14.89 0.63 -19.10
CA GLN A 161 -16.05 1.01 -18.30
C GLN A 161 -16.16 0.05 -17.12
N TRP A 162 -16.08 0.59 -15.90
CA TRP A 162 -16.13 -0.24 -14.69
C TRP A 162 -16.90 0.45 -13.57
N ARG A 163 -17.92 -0.21 -13.04
CA ARG A 163 -18.75 0.26 -11.91
C ARG A 163 -19.24 1.71 -12.10
N GLY A 164 -19.73 2.02 -13.32
CA GLY A 164 -20.28 3.34 -13.66
C GLY A 164 -19.24 4.45 -13.91
N ARG A 165 -17.96 4.10 -13.99
CA ARG A 165 -16.87 5.03 -14.29
C ARG A 165 -16.13 4.63 -15.54
N THR A 166 -15.57 5.60 -16.25
CA THR A 166 -14.62 5.38 -17.34
C THR A 166 -13.21 5.48 -16.78
N PHE A 167 -12.40 4.46 -17.05
CA PHE A 167 -10.97 4.46 -16.75
C PHE A 167 -10.19 4.57 -18.04
N GLU A 168 -9.11 5.34 -18.00
CA GLU A 168 -8.10 5.42 -19.05
C GLU A 168 -6.78 4.95 -18.47
N ALA A 169 -6.07 4.10 -19.20
CA ALA A 169 -4.75 3.60 -18.83
C ALA A 169 -3.80 3.74 -20.02
N TRP A 170 -2.57 4.09 -19.73
CA TRP A 170 -1.46 4.04 -20.66
C TRP A 170 -0.57 2.88 -20.26
N PHE A 171 -0.36 1.92 -21.13
CA PHE A 171 0.38 0.71 -20.83
C PHE A 171 1.46 0.41 -21.86
N THR A 172 2.47 -0.34 -21.45
CA THR A 172 3.51 -0.87 -22.33
C THR A 172 3.72 -2.35 -22.04
N THR A 173 4.17 -3.09 -23.04
CA THR A 173 4.57 -4.50 -22.90
C THR A 173 6.09 -4.66 -22.78
N LYS A 174 6.83 -3.55 -22.68
CA LYS A 174 8.31 -3.53 -22.63
C LYS A 174 8.88 -3.67 -21.21
N ILE A 175 8.04 -3.85 -20.19
CA ILE A 175 8.44 -4.02 -18.79
C ILE A 175 8.10 -5.43 -18.33
#